data_9edca3edf8a19ecc4f76946fed52638d
#
_entry.id   9edca3edf8a19ecc4f76946fed52638d
#
_cell.length_a   1.000
_cell.length_b   1.000
_cell.length_c   1.000
_cell.angle_alpha   90.00
_cell.angle_beta   90.00
_cell.angle_gamma   90.00
#
_symmetry.space_group_name_H-M   'P 1'
#
loop_
_entity.id
_entity.type
_entity.pdbx_description
1 polymer ?
#
loop_
_entity_poly.entity_id
_entity_poly.type
_entity_poly.pdbx_seq_one_letter_code
_entity_poly.pdbx_strand_id
1 'polypeptide(L)'
;MIWTILHSIDIALWVIISGSVAYVVFFAIISLFYNKDDQVAIHAAALKNGMTRFLILYPAYNEDSVIVNAVEQFLLQDYPTSHYMVAVISDHMKPETNDLLRKMPITLLTPTFEKSSKAKAMQYAINEVKGDFDNVVILDADNVVRPDFLSQLNILCTIYDAIQCHRCAKNANNDVAVLDGASEEINNTIFRKAHNRLGLSSALIGSGMCFKYELFKK
;
A
#
# COMPACT_ATOMS: atom_id res chain seq x y z
N MET A 1 -37.97 23.03 -27.50
CA MET A 1 -37.02 23.41 -26.43
C MET A 1 -36.69 22.25 -25.45
N ILE A 2 -37.66 21.66 -24.75
CA ILE A 2 -37.39 20.55 -23.79
C ILE A 2 -36.78 19.34 -24.50
N TRP A 3 -37.33 18.89 -25.64
CA TRP A 3 -36.79 17.77 -26.40
C TRP A 3 -35.37 17.99 -26.92
N THR A 4 -35.01 19.20 -27.31
CA THR A 4 -33.65 19.55 -27.74
C THR A 4 -32.66 19.45 -26.56
N ILE A 5 -33.09 19.93 -25.38
CA ILE A 5 -32.27 19.84 -24.16
C ILE A 5 -32.06 18.37 -23.75
N LEU A 6 -33.13 17.56 -23.74
CA LEU A 6 -33.01 16.12 -23.40
C LEU A 6 -32.11 15.39 -24.39
N HIS A 7 -32.23 15.66 -25.69
CA HIS A 7 -31.37 15.05 -26.70
C HIS A 7 -29.88 15.46 -26.55
N SER A 8 -29.63 16.73 -26.22
CA SER A 8 -28.27 17.19 -25.94
C SER A 8 -27.65 16.51 -24.68
N ILE A 9 -28.46 16.30 -23.65
CA ILE A 9 -28.03 15.57 -22.45
C ILE A 9 -27.73 14.11 -22.80
N ASP A 10 -28.60 13.48 -23.57
CA ASP A 10 -28.41 12.08 -23.99
C ASP A 10 -27.11 11.90 -24.79
N ILE A 11 -26.87 12.77 -25.79
CA ILE A 11 -25.62 12.77 -26.55
C ILE A 11 -24.40 12.96 -25.60
N ALA A 12 -24.46 13.92 -24.68
CA ALA A 12 -23.36 14.16 -23.74
C ALA A 12 -23.08 12.94 -22.86
N LEU A 13 -24.13 12.27 -22.36
CA LEU A 13 -24.00 11.03 -21.61
C LEU A 13 -23.34 9.91 -22.42
N TRP A 14 -23.79 9.73 -23.68
CA TRP A 14 -23.20 8.73 -24.58
C TRP A 14 -21.73 9.00 -24.88
N VAL A 15 -21.33 10.26 -25.07
CA VAL A 15 -19.91 10.62 -25.26
C VAL A 15 -19.08 10.31 -24.02
N ILE A 16 -19.58 10.65 -22.83
CA ILE A 16 -18.88 10.37 -21.55
C ILE A 16 -18.74 8.87 -21.34
N ILE A 17 -19.81 8.10 -21.50
CA ILE A 17 -19.80 6.65 -21.31
C ILE A 17 -18.86 5.98 -22.33
N SER A 18 -18.98 6.34 -23.62
CA SER A 18 -18.12 5.79 -24.67
C SER A 18 -16.64 6.11 -24.43
N GLY A 19 -16.33 7.33 -24.02
CA GLY A 19 -14.99 7.74 -23.66
C GLY A 19 -14.44 6.96 -22.46
N SER A 20 -15.26 6.74 -21.42
CA SER A 20 -14.89 5.95 -20.26
C SER A 20 -14.64 4.49 -20.61
N VAL A 21 -15.48 3.89 -21.42
CA VAL A 21 -15.30 2.51 -21.90
C VAL A 21 -14.03 2.40 -22.74
N ALA A 22 -13.82 3.32 -23.68
CA ALA A 22 -12.61 3.33 -24.52
C ALA A 22 -11.33 3.45 -23.67
N TYR A 23 -11.34 4.29 -22.63
CA TYR A 23 -10.25 4.42 -21.66
C TYR A 23 -9.94 3.09 -20.97
N VAL A 24 -10.95 2.43 -20.39
CA VAL A 24 -10.76 1.15 -19.69
C VAL A 24 -10.27 0.06 -20.66
N VAL A 25 -10.86 -0.03 -21.85
CA VAL A 25 -10.44 -1.00 -22.87
C VAL A 25 -8.99 -0.77 -23.32
N PHE A 26 -8.60 0.49 -23.54
CA PHE A 26 -7.23 0.84 -23.90
C PHE A 26 -6.23 0.36 -22.83
N PHE A 27 -6.44 0.68 -21.56
CA PHE A 27 -5.54 0.25 -20.49
C PHE A 27 -5.62 -1.26 -20.23
N ALA A 28 -6.76 -1.89 -20.42
CA ALA A 28 -6.87 -3.35 -20.38
C ALA A 28 -6.00 -4.01 -21.45
N ILE A 29 -6.01 -3.50 -22.69
CA ILE A 29 -5.13 -3.99 -23.77
C ILE A 29 -3.66 -3.77 -23.41
N ILE A 30 -3.27 -2.56 -22.95
CA ILE A 30 -1.90 -2.26 -22.54
C ILE A 30 -1.43 -3.20 -21.42
N SER A 31 -2.32 -3.58 -20.51
CA SER A 31 -1.99 -4.50 -19.42
C SER A 31 -1.54 -5.89 -19.87
N LEU A 32 -1.87 -6.30 -21.08
CA LEU A 32 -1.48 -7.60 -21.66
C LEU A 32 -0.05 -7.60 -22.22
N PHE A 33 0.52 -6.44 -22.54
CA PHE A 33 1.88 -6.38 -23.05
C PHE A 33 2.91 -6.55 -21.93
N TYR A 34 3.99 -7.23 -22.21
CA TYR A 34 5.09 -7.47 -21.29
C TYR A 34 6.13 -6.33 -21.41
N ASN A 35 6.55 -5.77 -20.28
CA ASN A 35 7.64 -4.79 -20.28
C ASN A 35 8.97 -5.49 -19.91
N LYS A 36 9.85 -5.64 -20.89
CA LYS A 36 11.17 -6.27 -20.69
C LYS A 36 12.13 -5.35 -19.92
N ASP A 37 12.02 -4.04 -20.10
CA ASP A 37 12.95 -3.06 -19.51
C ASP A 37 12.84 -3.03 -18.00
N ASP A 38 11.62 -3.13 -17.45
CA ASP A 38 11.40 -3.24 -16.00
C ASP A 38 12.09 -4.48 -15.41
N GLN A 39 12.04 -5.61 -16.11
CA GLN A 39 12.66 -6.84 -15.64
C GLN A 39 14.19 -6.76 -15.65
N VAL A 40 14.78 -6.10 -16.64
CA VAL A 40 16.22 -5.85 -16.69
C VAL A 40 16.64 -4.92 -15.55
N ALA A 41 15.89 -3.85 -15.30
CA ALA A 41 16.16 -2.93 -14.21
C ALA A 41 16.06 -3.61 -12.84
N ILE A 42 15.03 -4.40 -12.61
CA ILE A 42 14.83 -5.19 -11.37
C ILE A 42 15.96 -6.21 -11.20
N HIS A 43 16.34 -6.91 -12.25
CA HIS A 43 17.43 -7.88 -12.18
C HIS A 43 18.77 -7.20 -11.86
N ALA A 44 19.08 -6.09 -12.51
CA ALA A 44 20.28 -5.30 -12.21
C ALA A 44 20.28 -4.74 -10.78
N ALA A 45 19.12 -4.34 -10.27
CA ALA A 45 18.96 -3.87 -8.90
C ALA A 45 19.15 -4.99 -7.87
N ALA A 46 18.67 -6.19 -8.16
CA ALA A 46 18.85 -7.37 -7.29
C ALA A 46 20.31 -7.78 -7.11
N LEU A 47 21.18 -7.41 -8.05
CA LEU A 47 22.63 -7.65 -7.96
C LEU A 47 23.38 -6.62 -7.09
N LYS A 48 22.72 -5.55 -6.66
CA LYS A 48 23.33 -4.55 -5.76
C LYS A 48 23.29 -5.05 -4.32
N ASN A 49 24.46 -5.18 -3.71
CA ASN A 49 24.61 -5.62 -2.32
C ASN A 49 24.38 -4.46 -1.34
N GLY A 50 23.15 -4.01 -1.19
CA GLY A 50 22.77 -3.02 -0.21
C GLY A 50 21.51 -3.47 0.53
N MET A 51 21.45 -3.22 1.84
CA MET A 51 20.26 -3.48 2.65
C MET A 51 19.63 -2.17 3.06
N THR A 52 18.38 -1.98 2.65
CA THR A 52 17.55 -0.83 3.00
C THR A 52 17.08 -0.94 4.45
N ARG A 53 17.14 0.15 5.18
CA ARG A 53 16.58 0.24 6.54
C ARG A 53 15.14 0.75 6.47
N PHE A 54 14.21 -0.09 6.90
CA PHE A 54 12.78 0.20 6.80
C PHE A 54 12.18 0.63 8.14
N LEU A 55 11.36 1.67 8.13
CA LEU A 55 10.38 1.96 9.17
C LEU A 55 9.01 1.46 8.73
N ILE A 56 8.42 0.55 9.47
CA ILE A 56 7.10 -0.01 9.17
C ILE A 56 6.08 0.65 10.09
N LEU A 57 5.08 1.30 9.52
CA LEU A 57 4.00 1.99 10.24
C LEU A 57 2.69 1.21 10.14
N TYR A 58 2.14 0.85 11.28
CA TYR A 58 0.80 0.30 11.45
C TYR A 58 -0.09 1.30 12.20
N PRO A 59 -0.75 2.26 11.53
CA PRO A 59 -1.78 3.07 12.16
C PRO A 59 -3.01 2.21 12.44
N ALA A 60 -3.32 1.99 13.73
CA ALA A 60 -4.41 1.15 14.21
C ALA A 60 -5.40 1.96 15.03
N TYR A 61 -6.66 2.07 14.55
CA TYR A 61 -7.76 2.74 15.23
C TYR A 61 -8.91 1.77 15.49
N ASN A 62 -9.13 1.38 16.75
CA ASN A 62 -10.13 0.33 17.13
C ASN A 62 -9.95 -1.01 16.39
N GLU A 63 -8.71 -1.41 16.09
CA GLU A 63 -8.39 -2.62 15.30
C GLU A 63 -7.89 -3.79 16.16
N ASP A 64 -8.45 -3.91 17.38
CA ASP A 64 -8.04 -4.91 18.37
C ASP A 64 -8.09 -6.37 17.87
N SER A 65 -9.03 -6.66 16.97
CA SER A 65 -9.26 -8.03 16.48
C SER A 65 -8.21 -8.52 15.47
N VAL A 66 -7.47 -7.62 14.85
CA VAL A 66 -6.59 -7.97 13.70
C VAL A 66 -5.13 -7.58 13.89
N ILE A 67 -4.83 -6.50 14.62
CA ILE A 67 -3.49 -5.90 14.67
C ILE A 67 -2.44 -6.85 15.25
N VAL A 68 -2.77 -7.60 16.31
CA VAL A 68 -1.83 -8.52 16.96
C VAL A 68 -1.35 -9.57 15.96
N ASN A 69 -2.28 -10.22 15.27
CA ASN A 69 -1.95 -11.22 14.25
C ASN A 69 -1.18 -10.61 13.07
N ALA A 70 -1.55 -9.41 12.61
CA ALA A 70 -0.84 -8.77 11.50
C ALA A 70 0.62 -8.48 11.85
N VAL A 71 0.88 -7.99 13.06
CA VAL A 71 2.25 -7.72 13.55
C VAL A 71 3.02 -9.02 13.76
N GLU A 72 2.42 -10.07 14.36
CA GLU A 72 3.06 -11.38 14.52
C GLU A 72 3.48 -11.96 13.17
N GLN A 73 2.61 -11.91 12.17
CA GLN A 73 2.93 -12.38 10.82
C GLN A 73 4.00 -11.51 10.15
N PHE A 74 3.98 -10.19 10.39
CA PHE A 74 5.04 -9.30 9.87
C PHE A 74 6.41 -9.64 10.46
N LEU A 75 6.51 -9.95 11.73
CA LEU A 75 7.78 -10.29 12.38
C LEU A 75 8.43 -11.59 11.87
N LEU A 76 7.74 -12.35 11.01
CA LEU A 76 8.28 -13.53 10.32
C LEU A 76 8.97 -13.18 8.99
N GLN A 77 9.34 -11.91 8.76
CA GLN A 77 10.03 -11.51 7.54
C GLN A 77 11.40 -12.16 7.38
N ASP A 78 11.68 -12.65 6.18
CA ASP A 78 13.00 -13.11 5.74
C ASP A 78 13.88 -11.89 5.37
N TYR A 79 14.18 -11.09 6.41
CA TYR A 79 14.97 -9.86 6.31
C TYR A 79 15.66 -9.60 7.67
N PRO A 80 16.92 -9.11 7.69
CA PRO A 80 17.62 -8.90 8.95
C PRO A 80 16.88 -7.94 9.88
N THR A 81 16.62 -8.38 11.11
CA THR A 81 15.88 -7.60 12.12
C THR A 81 16.57 -6.29 12.51
N SER A 82 17.89 -6.17 12.27
CA SER A 82 18.65 -4.93 12.45
C SER A 82 18.36 -3.89 11.36
N HIS A 83 17.66 -4.25 10.28
CA HIS A 83 17.38 -3.39 9.13
C HIS A 83 15.90 -3.02 9.00
N TYR A 84 15.08 -3.31 9.99
CA TYR A 84 13.72 -2.76 10.03
C TYR A 84 13.27 -2.52 11.48
N MET A 85 12.36 -1.58 11.62
CA MET A 85 11.66 -1.29 12.86
C MET A 85 10.16 -1.25 12.60
N VAL A 86 9.39 -1.95 13.41
CA VAL A 86 7.92 -1.91 13.37
C VAL A 86 7.43 -0.93 14.42
N ALA A 87 6.63 0.04 14.02
CA ALA A 87 5.94 0.97 14.90
C ALA A 87 4.43 0.83 14.73
N VAL A 88 3.76 0.46 15.80
CA VAL A 88 2.29 0.41 15.88
C VAL A 88 1.80 1.69 16.55
N ILE A 89 0.92 2.41 15.89
CA ILE A 89 0.28 3.62 16.41
C ILE A 89 -1.11 3.21 16.90
N SER A 90 -1.19 2.93 18.19
CA SER A 90 -2.38 2.44 18.87
C SER A 90 -3.26 3.62 19.26
N ASP A 91 -4.32 3.83 18.50
CA ASP A 91 -5.31 4.88 18.73
C ASP A 91 -6.66 4.24 19.11
N HIS A 92 -7.15 4.53 20.31
CA HIS A 92 -8.40 3.96 20.88
C HIS A 92 -8.41 2.41 20.95
N MET A 93 -7.24 1.78 21.12
CA MET A 93 -7.13 0.33 21.30
C MET A 93 -7.30 -0.05 22.77
N LYS A 94 -7.74 -1.27 23.00
CA LYS A 94 -7.92 -1.82 24.36
C LYS A 94 -6.59 -2.00 25.09
N PRO A 95 -6.57 -1.82 26.42
CA PRO A 95 -5.37 -2.06 27.23
C PRO A 95 -4.78 -3.46 27.01
N GLU A 96 -5.64 -4.49 26.94
CA GLU A 96 -5.24 -5.89 26.77
C GLU A 96 -4.48 -6.10 25.44
N THR A 97 -4.95 -5.46 24.37
CA THR A 97 -4.28 -5.49 23.05
C THR A 97 -2.92 -4.79 23.13
N ASN A 98 -2.86 -3.64 23.78
CA ASN A 98 -1.61 -2.92 23.97
C ASN A 98 -0.60 -3.73 24.82
N ASP A 99 -1.06 -4.47 25.82
CA ASP A 99 -0.21 -5.33 26.64
C ASP A 99 0.37 -6.53 25.86
N LEU A 100 -0.39 -7.05 24.88
CA LEU A 100 0.12 -8.06 23.95
C LEU A 100 1.19 -7.46 23.03
N LEU A 101 0.92 -6.30 22.42
CA LEU A 101 1.85 -5.61 21.53
C LEU A 101 3.16 -5.22 22.22
N ARG A 102 3.12 -4.79 23.51
CA ARG A 102 4.33 -4.46 24.31
C ARG A 102 5.28 -5.64 24.53
N LYS A 103 4.79 -6.88 24.40
CA LYS A 103 5.63 -8.09 24.54
C LYS A 103 6.38 -8.44 23.26
N MET A 104 6.06 -7.79 22.14
CA MET A 104 6.68 -8.01 20.84
C MET A 104 7.89 -7.06 20.65
N PRO A 105 8.86 -7.41 19.80
CA PRO A 105 10.01 -6.56 19.48
C PRO A 105 9.62 -5.42 18.53
N ILE A 106 8.71 -4.53 18.99
CA ILE A 106 8.19 -3.39 18.23
C ILE A 106 8.20 -2.11 19.05
N THR A 107 7.99 -0.99 18.41
CA THR A 107 7.71 0.30 19.06
C THR A 107 6.21 0.52 19.12
N LEU A 108 5.62 0.50 20.31
CA LEU A 108 4.22 0.83 20.52
C LEU A 108 4.08 2.30 20.88
N LEU A 109 3.35 3.05 20.07
CA LEU A 109 3.00 4.45 20.28
C LEU A 109 1.53 4.54 20.65
N THR A 110 1.19 5.24 21.74
CA THR A 110 -0.19 5.37 22.24
C THR A 110 -0.60 6.85 22.32
N PRO A 111 -0.74 7.53 21.17
CA PRO A 111 -1.15 8.93 21.17
C PRO A 111 -2.59 9.11 21.63
N THR A 112 -2.90 10.30 22.12
CA THR A 112 -4.28 10.74 22.38
C THR A 112 -4.61 11.89 21.44
N PHE A 113 -5.58 11.68 20.54
CA PHE A 113 -6.03 12.70 19.59
C PHE A 113 -7.44 13.18 19.95
N GLU A 114 -7.69 14.48 19.90
CA GLU A 114 -9.06 15.03 19.97
C GLU A 114 -9.94 14.51 18.82
N LYS A 115 -9.34 14.43 17.63
CA LYS A 115 -9.96 13.85 16.43
C LYS A 115 -8.95 13.00 15.72
N SER A 116 -9.20 11.70 15.72
CA SER A 116 -8.33 10.69 15.11
C SER A 116 -8.33 10.77 13.59
N SER A 117 -7.17 10.55 13.00
CA SER A 117 -7.01 10.31 11.56
C SER A 117 -5.72 9.56 11.28
N LYS A 118 -5.71 8.78 10.20
CA LYS A 118 -4.53 8.05 9.75
C LYS A 118 -3.33 8.97 9.50
N ALA A 119 -3.56 10.15 8.91
CA ALA A 119 -2.53 11.14 8.66
C ALA A 119 -1.88 11.65 9.95
N LYS A 120 -2.68 11.96 10.99
CA LYS A 120 -2.16 12.38 12.30
C LYS A 120 -1.37 11.28 12.99
N ALA A 121 -1.84 10.03 12.91
CA ALA A 121 -1.13 8.88 13.46
C ALA A 121 0.25 8.71 12.80
N MET A 122 0.31 8.78 11.48
CA MET A 122 1.58 8.71 10.73
C MET A 122 2.50 9.88 11.06
N GLN A 123 1.99 11.11 11.10
CA GLN A 123 2.78 12.30 11.48
C GLN A 123 3.34 12.17 12.90
N TYR A 124 2.54 11.69 13.82
CA TYR A 124 2.97 11.44 15.20
C TYR A 124 4.11 10.42 15.24
N ALA A 125 3.97 9.30 14.51
CA ALA A 125 5.01 8.27 14.46
C ALA A 125 6.33 8.79 13.89
N ILE A 126 6.29 9.58 12.81
CA ILE A 126 7.50 10.18 12.20
C ILE A 126 8.22 11.12 13.17
N ASN A 127 7.50 11.82 14.05
CA ASN A 127 8.09 12.72 15.03
C ASN A 127 8.69 11.97 16.23
N GLU A 128 8.03 10.89 16.68
CA GLU A 128 8.40 10.16 17.90
C GLU A 128 9.45 9.09 17.65
N VAL A 129 9.37 8.36 16.53
CA VAL A 129 10.29 7.27 16.23
C VAL A 129 11.67 7.82 15.87
N LYS A 130 12.68 7.39 16.62
CA LYS A 130 14.08 7.76 16.39
C LYS A 130 14.81 6.62 15.69
N GLY A 131 15.60 6.97 14.71
CA GLY A 131 16.43 6.02 13.96
C GLY A 131 16.76 6.58 12.57
N ASP A 132 17.71 5.92 11.94
CA ASP A 132 18.09 6.17 10.57
C ASP A 132 17.35 5.20 9.66
N PHE A 133 16.43 5.68 8.88
CA PHE A 133 15.66 4.88 7.93
C PHE A 133 15.86 5.40 6.51
N ASP A 134 15.96 4.47 5.57
CA ASP A 134 16.03 4.80 4.15
C ASP A 134 14.62 4.92 3.55
N ASN A 135 13.72 4.03 3.99
CA ASN A 135 12.35 3.97 3.49
C ASN A 135 11.33 3.78 4.63
N VAL A 136 10.11 4.25 4.40
CA VAL A 136 8.95 4.01 5.26
C VAL A 136 7.92 3.18 4.53
N VAL A 137 7.36 2.18 5.21
CA VAL A 137 6.28 1.32 4.71
C VAL A 137 5.03 1.56 5.54
N ILE A 138 3.90 1.74 4.89
CA ILE A 138 2.60 1.97 5.53
C ILE A 138 1.72 0.76 5.25
N LEU A 139 1.28 0.09 6.31
CA LEU A 139 0.39 -1.05 6.27
C LEU A 139 -0.86 -0.77 7.10
N ASP A 140 -2.04 -1.19 6.63
CA ASP A 140 -3.24 -1.17 7.47
C ASP A 140 -3.15 -2.26 8.55
N ALA A 141 -3.86 -2.07 9.65
CA ALA A 141 -3.81 -2.94 10.81
C ALA A 141 -4.22 -4.40 10.54
N ASP A 142 -4.90 -4.66 9.43
CA ASP A 142 -5.31 -5.98 8.97
C ASP A 142 -4.43 -6.56 7.86
N ASN A 143 -3.42 -5.82 7.39
CA ASN A 143 -2.58 -6.28 6.30
C ASN A 143 -1.61 -7.38 6.75
N VAL A 144 -1.67 -8.51 6.08
CA VAL A 144 -0.69 -9.59 6.21
C VAL A 144 0.17 -9.60 4.95
N VAL A 145 1.48 -9.62 5.14
CA VAL A 145 2.45 -9.63 4.05
C VAL A 145 3.19 -10.97 3.97
N ARG A 146 3.74 -11.28 2.81
CA ARG A 146 4.55 -12.49 2.60
C ARG A 146 5.88 -12.38 3.36
N PRO A 147 6.51 -13.51 3.74
CA PRO A 147 7.82 -13.48 4.40
C PRO A 147 8.93 -12.79 3.59
N ASP A 148 8.86 -12.82 2.26
CA ASP A 148 9.82 -12.18 1.35
C ASP A 148 9.52 -10.71 1.02
N PHE A 149 8.53 -10.09 1.68
CA PHE A 149 8.03 -8.76 1.34
C PHE A 149 9.12 -7.67 1.42
N LEU A 150 9.89 -7.62 2.52
CA LEU A 150 10.97 -6.64 2.67
C LEU A 150 12.12 -6.91 1.70
N SER A 151 12.44 -8.16 1.41
CA SER A 151 13.45 -8.54 0.42
C SER A 151 13.08 -8.07 -0.98
N GLN A 152 11.81 -8.19 -1.36
CA GLN A 152 11.30 -7.66 -2.62
C GLN A 152 11.32 -6.12 -2.66
N LEU A 153 10.90 -5.47 -1.58
CA LEU A 153 10.96 -4.01 -1.47
C LEU A 153 12.40 -3.49 -1.55
N ASN A 154 13.35 -4.16 -0.91
CA ASN A 154 14.76 -3.78 -0.96
C ASN A 154 15.29 -3.62 -2.39
N ILE A 155 14.89 -4.52 -3.29
CA ILE A 155 15.23 -4.43 -4.71
C ILE A 155 14.59 -3.19 -5.35
N LEU A 156 13.28 -3.01 -5.13
CA LEU A 156 12.50 -1.95 -5.78
C LEU A 156 12.85 -0.54 -5.28
N CYS A 157 13.22 -0.39 -4.00
CA CYS A 157 13.63 0.89 -3.40
C CYS A 157 14.93 1.45 -4.00
N THR A 158 15.72 0.63 -4.69
CA THR A 158 16.91 1.12 -5.44
C THR A 158 16.53 1.81 -6.75
N ILE A 159 15.31 1.59 -7.24
CA ILE A 159 14.83 2.08 -8.54
C ILE A 159 13.78 3.19 -8.35
N TYR A 160 12.89 3.03 -7.36
CA TYR A 160 11.72 3.87 -7.19
C TYR A 160 11.69 4.59 -5.84
N ASP A 161 11.25 5.84 -5.84
CA ASP A 161 11.11 6.66 -4.65
C ASP A 161 9.78 6.43 -3.92
N ALA A 162 8.76 5.98 -4.64
CA ALA A 162 7.44 5.63 -4.14
C ALA A 162 6.94 4.35 -4.81
N ILE A 163 6.45 3.41 -4.02
CA ILE A 163 6.01 2.09 -4.46
C ILE A 163 4.62 1.80 -3.89
N GLN A 164 3.69 1.44 -4.75
CA GLN A 164 2.43 0.82 -4.35
C GLN A 164 2.56 -0.68 -4.49
N CYS A 165 2.49 -1.41 -3.39
CA CYS A 165 2.54 -2.86 -3.40
C CYS A 165 1.27 -3.46 -3.99
N HIS A 166 1.41 -4.64 -4.61
CA HIS A 166 0.29 -5.41 -5.09
C HIS A 166 -0.54 -5.92 -3.91
N ARG A 167 -1.83 -5.61 -3.90
CA ARG A 167 -2.77 -6.07 -2.89
C ARG A 167 -3.60 -7.22 -3.44
N CYS A 168 -3.79 -8.24 -2.62
CA CYS A 168 -4.63 -9.38 -2.92
C CYS A 168 -5.69 -9.53 -1.83
N ALA A 169 -6.85 -10.07 -2.19
CA ALA A 169 -7.85 -10.44 -1.21
C ALA A 169 -7.28 -11.49 -0.25
N LYS A 170 -7.53 -11.31 1.05
CA LYS A 170 -7.05 -12.22 2.11
C LYS A 170 -7.76 -13.56 2.09
N ASN A 171 -8.99 -13.60 1.63
CA ASN A 171 -9.80 -14.79 1.53
C ASN A 171 -10.73 -14.74 0.30
N ALA A 172 -11.29 -15.89 -0.07
CA ALA A 172 -12.28 -16.06 -1.15
C ALA A 172 -13.40 -17.02 -0.70
N ASN A 173 -13.80 -16.95 0.56
CA ASN A 173 -14.70 -17.90 1.21
C ASN A 173 -16.18 -17.61 0.99
N ASN A 174 -16.53 -16.49 0.34
CA ASN A 174 -17.87 -16.14 -0.07
C ASN A 174 -17.86 -15.25 -1.32
N ASP A 175 -19.02 -15.07 -1.96
CA ASP A 175 -19.16 -14.33 -3.22
C ASP A 175 -18.69 -12.87 -3.12
N VAL A 176 -18.91 -12.23 -1.97
CA VAL A 176 -18.47 -10.84 -1.74
C VAL A 176 -16.94 -10.76 -1.71
N ALA A 177 -16.28 -11.68 -1.00
CA ALA A 177 -14.81 -11.71 -0.96
C ALA A 177 -14.19 -12.03 -2.34
N VAL A 178 -14.86 -12.86 -3.14
CA VAL A 178 -14.43 -13.13 -4.54
C VAL A 178 -14.55 -11.88 -5.40
N LEU A 179 -15.67 -11.16 -5.31
CA LEU A 179 -15.88 -9.90 -6.05
C LEU A 179 -14.91 -8.80 -5.62
N ASP A 180 -14.63 -8.70 -4.32
CA ASP A 180 -13.63 -7.77 -3.76
C ASP A 180 -12.23 -8.10 -4.31
N GLY A 181 -11.86 -9.38 -4.33
CA GLY A 181 -10.60 -9.83 -4.92
C GLY A 181 -10.48 -9.53 -6.40
N ALA A 182 -11.55 -9.76 -7.17
CA ALA A 182 -11.60 -9.43 -8.58
C ALA A 182 -11.48 -7.92 -8.82
N SER A 183 -12.16 -7.10 -8.01
CA SER A 183 -12.08 -5.64 -8.08
C SER A 183 -10.65 -5.15 -7.81
N GLU A 184 -9.99 -5.69 -6.77
CA GLU A 184 -8.62 -5.32 -6.46
C GLU A 184 -7.64 -5.73 -7.58
N GLU A 185 -7.84 -6.91 -8.21
CA GLU A 185 -7.00 -7.34 -9.33
C GLU A 185 -7.20 -6.49 -10.59
N ILE A 186 -8.42 -6.04 -10.86
CA ILE A 186 -8.71 -5.05 -11.92
C ILE A 186 -7.94 -3.75 -11.63
N ASN A 187 -7.99 -3.25 -10.40
CA ASN A 187 -7.26 -2.06 -9.99
C ASN A 187 -5.74 -2.24 -10.14
N ASN A 188 -5.19 -3.36 -9.70
CA ASN A 188 -3.77 -3.67 -9.83
C ASN A 188 -3.35 -3.72 -11.30
N THR A 189 -4.16 -4.32 -12.16
CA THR A 189 -3.82 -4.61 -13.55
C THR A 189 -4.07 -3.42 -14.47
N ILE A 190 -5.29 -2.88 -14.48
CA ILE A 190 -5.70 -1.81 -15.41
C ILE A 190 -5.22 -0.44 -14.93
N PHE A 191 -5.49 -0.09 -13.65
CA PHE A 191 -5.27 1.27 -13.15
C PHE A 191 -3.89 1.51 -12.55
N ARG A 192 -3.05 0.46 -12.38
CA ARG A 192 -1.67 0.60 -11.87
C ARG A 192 -0.64 0.06 -12.87
N LYS A 193 -0.63 -1.25 -13.10
CA LYS A 193 0.37 -1.90 -13.96
C LYS A 193 0.35 -1.37 -15.40
N ALA A 194 -0.83 -1.17 -16.00
CA ALA A 194 -0.92 -0.65 -17.36
C ALA A 194 -0.45 0.81 -17.46
N HIS A 195 -0.74 1.65 -16.45
CA HIS A 195 -0.23 3.02 -16.39
C HIS A 195 1.30 3.05 -16.32
N ASN A 196 1.89 2.26 -15.42
CA ASN A 196 3.34 2.16 -15.30
C ASN A 196 4.02 1.72 -16.61
N ARG A 197 3.38 0.82 -17.39
CA ARG A 197 3.91 0.40 -18.69
C ARG A 197 4.01 1.50 -19.74
N LEU A 198 3.19 2.52 -19.60
CA LEU A 198 3.24 3.74 -20.44
C LEU A 198 4.13 4.82 -19.86
N GLY A 199 4.88 4.54 -18.77
CA GLY A 199 5.68 5.54 -18.07
C GLY A 199 4.83 6.57 -17.31
N LEU A 200 3.55 6.28 -17.07
CA LEU A 200 2.65 7.10 -16.28
C LEU A 200 2.74 6.70 -14.81
N SER A 201 2.47 7.64 -13.90
CA SER A 201 2.35 7.35 -12.47
C SER A 201 1.08 6.57 -12.18
N SER A 202 1.15 5.61 -11.25
CA SER A 202 -0.04 4.92 -10.74
C SER A 202 -0.51 5.50 -9.42
N ALA A 203 -1.81 5.31 -9.13
CA ALA A 203 -2.41 5.81 -7.91
C ALA A 203 -1.91 5.06 -6.67
N LEU A 204 -1.66 5.80 -5.60
CA LEU A 204 -1.42 5.29 -4.26
C LEU A 204 -2.75 5.18 -3.51
N ILE A 205 -2.97 4.10 -2.75
CA ILE A 205 -4.29 3.75 -2.18
C ILE A 205 -4.33 3.70 -0.65
N GLY A 206 -3.36 4.30 0.00
CA GLY A 206 -3.39 4.46 1.46
C GLY A 206 -2.81 3.29 2.26
N SER A 207 -2.60 2.12 1.68
CA SER A 207 -2.00 0.95 2.35
C SER A 207 -1.15 0.12 1.40
N GLY A 208 -0.18 -0.63 1.94
CA GLY A 208 0.81 -1.33 1.13
C GLY A 208 1.65 -0.36 0.30
N MET A 209 2.04 0.75 0.89
CA MET A 209 2.85 1.79 0.24
C MET A 209 4.23 1.83 0.85
N CYS A 210 5.24 2.05 0.03
CA CYS A 210 6.60 2.33 0.47
C CYS A 210 7.11 3.61 -0.16
N PHE A 211 7.78 4.45 0.64
CA PHE A 211 8.35 5.73 0.21
C PHE A 211 9.78 5.87 0.69
N LYS A 212 10.60 6.62 -0.01
CA LYS A 212 11.82 7.15 0.59
C LYS A 212 11.48 7.96 1.84
N TYR A 213 12.20 7.70 2.94
CA TYR A 213 11.92 8.31 4.23
C TYR A 213 11.97 9.83 4.20
N GLU A 214 12.99 10.40 3.53
CA GLU A 214 13.15 11.84 3.38
C GLU A 214 12.05 12.50 2.52
N LEU A 215 11.45 11.76 1.61
CA LEU A 215 10.31 12.24 0.83
C LEU A 215 9.03 12.27 1.67
N PHE A 216 8.85 11.26 2.54
CA PHE A 216 7.67 11.13 3.38
C PHE A 216 7.62 12.14 4.55
N LYS A 217 8.78 12.63 4.99
CA LYS A 217 8.89 13.63 6.08
C LYS A 217 8.51 15.06 5.66
N LYS A 218 8.44 15.35 4.37
CA LYS A 218 8.08 16.68 3.82
C LYS A 218 6.57 16.91 3.84
#